data_d26131f02125ba8fc4741e40bfe55cac
#
_entry.id   d26131f02125ba8fc4741e40bfe55cac
#
_cell.length_a   1.000
_cell.length_b   1.000
_cell.length_c   1.000
_cell.angle_alpha   90.00
_cell.angle_beta   90.00
_cell.angle_gamma   90.00
#
_symmetry.space_group_name_H-M   'P 1'
#
loop_
_entity.id
_entity.type
_entity.pdbx_description
1 polymer ?
#
loop_
_entity_poly.entity_id
_entity_poly.type
_entity_poly.pdbx_seq_one_letter_code
_entity_poly.pdbx_strand_id
1 'polypeptide(L)'
;MNGIYWDKKVPRLFEKKDMLRSDFRISVVADITCDIDGSVPINIGASTIADPVYGIDRKTLEKVAPFQNTKDVVDVMAVDNLPNELPRDASQYFGLHFEKYVLGELFKEKSDILKRATICENGKLTSYYEYLADYAY
;
A
#
# COMPACT_ATOMS: atom_id res chain seq x y z
N MET A 1 10.63 -6.25 -1.27
CA MET A 1 9.43 -5.64 -1.86
C MET A 1 8.26 -5.90 -0.93
N ASN A 2 7.47 -4.88 -0.62
CA ASN A 2 6.29 -4.95 0.22
C ASN A 2 5.04 -4.61 -0.60
N GLY A 3 4.06 -5.51 -0.64
CA GLY A 3 2.78 -5.33 -1.34
C GLY A 3 1.63 -5.97 -0.57
N ILE A 4 1.78 -6.09 0.77
CA ILE A 4 0.75 -6.69 1.61
C ILE A 4 -0.34 -5.67 1.96
N TYR A 5 -1.58 -6.12 2.00
CA TYR A 5 -2.62 -5.36 2.70
C TYR A 5 -2.31 -5.37 4.21
N TRP A 6 -2.22 -4.19 4.81
CA TRP A 6 -1.88 -4.05 6.22
C TRP A 6 -2.87 -3.17 6.96
N ASP A 7 -3.19 -3.54 8.18
CA ASP A 7 -3.88 -2.69 9.13
C ASP A 7 -3.18 -2.78 10.50
N LYS A 8 -3.53 -1.88 11.42
CA LYS A 8 -2.89 -1.77 12.75
C LYS A 8 -2.98 -3.04 13.61
N LYS A 9 -3.84 -4.00 13.26
CA LYS A 9 -3.99 -5.28 13.96
C LYS A 9 -2.99 -6.34 13.48
N VAL A 10 -2.35 -6.08 12.32
CA VAL A 10 -1.38 -6.99 11.73
C VAL A 10 0.03 -6.58 12.14
N PRO A 11 0.89 -7.51 12.58
CA PRO A 11 2.28 -7.18 12.92
C PRO A 11 3.02 -6.56 11.73
N ARG A 12 3.91 -5.62 12.00
CA ARG A 12 4.80 -5.08 11.00
C ARG A 12 5.87 -6.11 10.60
N LEU A 13 6.44 -5.94 9.41
CA LEU A 13 7.55 -6.79 8.95
C LEU A 13 8.79 -6.62 9.82
N PHE A 14 9.01 -5.41 10.33
CA PHE A 14 10.05 -5.07 11.31
C PHE A 14 9.65 -3.76 12.01
N GLU A 15 10.27 -3.47 13.13
CA GLU A 15 10.08 -2.21 13.86
C GLU A 15 11.30 -1.29 13.65
N LYS A 16 11.13 0.03 13.84
CA LYS A 16 12.23 1.01 13.73
C LYS A 16 13.46 0.62 14.56
N LYS A 17 13.24 0.08 15.77
CA LYS A 17 14.30 -0.41 16.65
C LYS A 17 15.12 -1.57 16.08
N ASP A 18 14.52 -2.39 15.22
CA ASP A 18 15.22 -3.55 14.62
C ASP A 18 16.31 -3.11 13.66
N MET A 19 16.22 -1.90 13.10
CA MET A 19 17.26 -1.34 12.24
C MET A 19 18.60 -1.14 12.95
N LEU A 20 18.59 -0.99 14.28
CA LEU A 20 19.80 -0.82 15.08
C LEU A 20 20.55 -2.14 15.33
N ARG A 21 19.94 -3.28 15.05
CA ARG A 21 20.54 -4.59 15.27
C ARG A 21 21.68 -4.84 14.29
N SER A 22 22.74 -5.48 14.76
CA SER A 22 23.91 -5.83 13.93
C SER A 22 23.61 -6.86 12.83
N ASP A 23 22.56 -7.65 13.01
CA ASP A 23 22.07 -8.68 12.06
C ASP A 23 20.99 -8.17 11.11
N PHE A 24 20.58 -6.91 11.21
CA PHE A 24 19.64 -6.30 10.25
C PHE A 24 20.29 -6.18 8.88
N ARG A 25 19.69 -6.82 7.86
CA ARG A 25 20.27 -6.96 6.52
C ARG A 25 19.49 -6.25 5.42
N ILE A 26 18.35 -5.65 5.73
CA ILE A 26 17.57 -4.93 4.75
C ILE A 26 18.29 -3.64 4.41
N SER A 27 18.68 -3.49 3.15
CA SER A 27 19.33 -2.28 2.61
C SER A 27 18.44 -1.52 1.64
N VAL A 28 17.43 -2.19 1.07
CA VAL A 28 16.50 -1.58 0.10
C VAL A 28 15.09 -2.07 0.39
N VAL A 29 14.15 -1.15 0.40
CA VAL A 29 12.71 -1.41 0.52
C VAL A 29 12.01 -0.82 -0.69
N ALA A 30 11.28 -1.65 -1.44
CA ALA A 30 10.27 -1.19 -2.39
C ALA A 30 8.89 -1.36 -1.73
N ASP A 31 8.31 -0.27 -1.29
CA ASP A 31 7.02 -0.23 -0.60
C ASP A 31 5.89 0.13 -1.57
N ILE A 32 5.24 -0.91 -2.09
CA ILE A 32 4.15 -0.78 -3.05
C ILE A 32 2.86 -0.32 -2.37
N THR A 33 2.69 -0.62 -1.08
CA THR A 33 1.52 -0.18 -0.31
C THR A 33 1.54 1.31 0.00
N CYS A 34 2.73 1.90 0.09
CA CYS A 34 2.97 3.33 0.25
C CYS A 34 2.33 3.98 1.51
N ASP A 35 1.95 3.19 2.50
CA ASP A 35 1.33 3.69 3.73
C ASP A 35 2.38 4.32 4.64
N ILE A 36 2.21 5.61 4.97
CA ILE A 36 3.10 6.32 5.91
C ILE A 36 3.01 5.64 7.28
N ASP A 37 4.18 5.29 7.83
CA ASP A 37 4.30 4.55 9.09
C ASP A 37 3.39 3.31 9.14
N GLY A 38 3.21 2.67 7.99
CA GLY A 38 2.39 1.47 7.80
C GLY A 38 3.14 0.18 8.08
N SER A 39 2.97 -0.81 7.23
CA SER A 39 3.69 -2.10 7.31
C SER A 39 5.20 -1.95 7.22
N VAL A 40 5.67 -0.91 6.53
CA VAL A 40 7.07 -0.46 6.50
C VAL A 40 7.20 0.77 7.39
N PRO A 41 7.71 0.63 8.62
CA PRO A 41 7.69 1.72 9.62
C PRO A 41 8.60 2.89 9.29
N ILE A 42 9.49 2.74 8.33
CA ILE A 42 10.41 3.77 7.84
C ILE A 42 9.92 4.47 6.57
N ASN A 43 8.73 4.15 6.10
CA ASN A 43 8.07 4.95 5.08
C ASN A 43 7.58 6.26 5.71
N ILE A 44 8.21 7.37 5.32
CA ILE A 44 7.93 8.72 5.83
C ILE A 44 7.08 9.56 4.88
N GLY A 45 6.76 9.02 3.71
CA GLY A 45 5.95 9.69 2.70
C GLY A 45 6.15 9.14 1.30
N ALA A 46 5.19 9.46 0.44
CA ALA A 46 5.25 9.09 -0.95
C ALA A 46 6.43 9.78 -1.67
N SER A 47 7.07 9.04 -2.57
CA SER A 47 8.02 9.55 -3.54
C SER A 47 7.36 9.70 -4.91
N THR A 48 8.03 10.35 -5.85
CA THR A 48 7.55 10.54 -7.21
C THR A 48 8.34 9.69 -8.19
N ILE A 49 7.82 9.49 -9.40
CA ILE A 49 8.58 8.76 -10.43
C ILE A 49 9.86 9.48 -10.86
N ALA A 50 9.88 10.81 -10.75
CA ALA A 50 11.06 11.62 -11.08
C ALA A 50 12.15 11.53 -9.98
N ASP A 51 11.76 11.33 -8.72
CA ASP A 51 12.64 11.13 -7.56
C ASP A 51 12.08 9.98 -6.72
N PRO A 52 12.28 8.73 -7.18
CA PRO A 52 11.53 7.59 -6.65
C PRO A 52 12.07 7.02 -5.35
N VAL A 53 13.30 7.35 -4.97
CA VAL A 53 14.00 6.73 -3.84
C VAL A 53 14.56 7.78 -2.89
N TYR A 54 14.41 7.55 -1.60
CA TYR A 54 15.09 8.31 -0.56
C TYR A 54 15.80 7.36 0.39
N GLY A 55 16.86 7.84 1.04
CA GLY A 55 17.56 7.10 2.08
C GLY A 55 16.98 7.38 3.46
N ILE A 56 17.01 6.40 4.35
CA ILE A 56 16.72 6.56 5.78
C ILE A 56 17.97 6.13 6.57
N ASP A 57 18.51 7.04 7.37
CA ASP A 57 19.58 6.71 8.29
C ASP A 57 19.06 5.79 9.40
N ARG A 58 19.76 4.69 9.65
CA ARG A 58 19.33 3.64 10.59
C ARG A 58 19.32 4.08 12.04
N LYS A 59 20.14 5.09 12.40
CA LYS A 59 20.32 5.56 13.78
C LYS A 59 19.41 6.73 14.11
N THR A 60 19.36 7.71 13.20
CA THR A 60 18.58 8.94 13.42
C THR A 60 17.13 8.82 12.91
N LEU A 61 16.87 7.87 12.01
CA LEU A 61 15.60 7.71 11.29
C LEU A 61 15.24 8.92 10.42
N GLU A 62 16.22 9.76 10.12
CA GLU A 62 16.03 10.94 9.27
C GLU A 62 16.22 10.59 7.80
N LYS A 63 15.55 11.38 6.96
CA LYS A 63 15.73 11.32 5.50
C LYS A 63 17.13 11.79 5.13
N VAL A 64 17.80 11.00 4.32
CA VAL A 64 19.13 11.29 3.75
C VAL A 64 19.13 11.03 2.26
N ALA A 65 20.22 11.40 1.58
CA ALA A 65 20.38 11.07 0.17
C ALA A 65 20.37 9.54 -0.03
N PRO A 66 19.72 9.02 -1.07
CA PRO A 66 19.73 7.59 -1.38
C PRO A 66 21.08 7.14 -1.98
N PHE A 67 21.23 5.83 -2.15
CA PHE A 67 22.34 5.18 -2.86
C PHE A 67 23.74 5.46 -2.28
N GLN A 68 23.82 5.70 -0.97
CA GLN A 68 25.09 5.94 -0.31
C GLN A 68 25.99 4.69 -0.21
N ASN A 69 25.43 3.51 -0.53
CA ASN A 69 26.14 2.23 -0.49
C ASN A 69 26.83 1.94 0.85
N THR A 70 26.18 2.34 1.94
CA THR A 70 26.63 2.10 3.31
C THR A 70 25.65 1.17 4.05
N LYS A 71 26.13 0.54 5.13
CA LYS A 71 25.27 -0.27 6.00
C LYS A 71 24.38 0.57 6.92
N ASP A 72 24.62 1.86 6.99
CA ASP A 72 23.92 2.77 7.90
C ASP A 72 22.69 3.41 7.26
N VAL A 73 22.46 3.20 5.96
CA VAL A 73 21.31 3.75 5.21
C VAL A 73 20.48 2.62 4.61
N VAL A 74 19.17 2.78 4.69
CA VAL A 74 18.19 1.94 3.98
C VAL A 74 17.52 2.79 2.91
N ASP A 75 17.61 2.38 1.66
CA ASP A 75 16.93 3.02 0.54
C ASP A 75 15.47 2.61 0.48
N VAL A 76 14.58 3.57 0.38
CA VAL A 76 13.12 3.36 0.33
C VAL A 76 12.56 3.93 -0.95
N MET A 77 11.91 3.10 -1.74
CA MET A 77 11.04 3.50 -2.84
C MET A 77 9.59 3.37 -2.38
N ALA A 78 8.85 4.47 -2.44
CA ALA A 78 7.44 4.54 -2.04
C ALA A 78 6.67 5.42 -3.04
N VAL A 79 6.76 5.07 -4.32
CA VAL A 79 6.03 5.79 -5.38
C VAL A 79 4.55 5.47 -5.25
N ASP A 80 3.75 6.50 -5.01
CA ASP A 80 2.30 6.39 -4.93
C ASP A 80 1.70 6.22 -6.33
N ASN A 81 0.54 5.54 -6.36
CA ASN A 81 -0.26 5.37 -7.56
C ASN A 81 0.49 4.79 -8.78
N LEU A 82 1.27 3.73 -8.54
CA LEU A 82 2.03 3.03 -9.59
C LEU A 82 1.23 2.69 -10.86
N PRO A 83 -0.09 2.36 -10.82
CA PRO A 83 -0.87 2.16 -12.03
C PRO A 83 -0.87 3.34 -13.00
N ASN A 84 -0.68 4.58 -12.52
CA ASN A 84 -0.61 5.76 -13.38
C ASN A 84 0.69 5.83 -14.19
N GLU A 85 1.72 5.08 -13.82
CA GLU A 85 2.98 5.02 -14.57
C GLU A 85 2.87 4.11 -15.80
N LEU A 86 1.92 3.17 -15.79
CA LEU A 86 1.59 2.28 -16.91
C LEU A 86 0.07 2.30 -17.17
N PRO A 87 -0.52 3.47 -17.46
CA PRO A 87 -1.97 3.66 -17.42
C PRO A 87 -2.72 2.82 -18.46
N ARG A 88 -2.13 2.57 -19.62
CA ARG A 88 -2.72 1.72 -20.66
C ARG A 88 -2.85 0.29 -20.18
N ASP A 89 -1.77 -0.28 -19.66
CA ASP A 89 -1.73 -1.67 -19.21
C ASP A 89 -2.61 -1.87 -17.99
N ALA A 90 -2.56 -0.93 -17.04
CA ALA A 90 -3.40 -0.94 -15.84
C ALA A 90 -4.89 -0.88 -16.20
N SER A 91 -5.29 0.03 -17.10
CA SER A 91 -6.68 0.16 -17.54
C SER A 91 -7.16 -1.06 -18.32
N GLN A 92 -6.32 -1.60 -19.20
CA GLN A 92 -6.65 -2.80 -19.97
C GLN A 92 -6.83 -4.01 -19.04
N TYR A 93 -5.92 -4.21 -18.10
CA TYR A 93 -5.99 -5.29 -17.13
C TYR A 93 -7.24 -5.18 -16.25
N PHE A 94 -7.52 -3.99 -15.73
CA PHE A 94 -8.73 -3.73 -14.96
C PHE A 94 -9.99 -4.00 -15.78
N GLY A 95 -10.06 -3.49 -17.02
CA GLY A 95 -11.21 -3.66 -17.91
C GLY A 95 -11.53 -5.12 -18.21
N LEU A 96 -10.50 -5.91 -18.53
CA LEU A 96 -10.67 -7.36 -18.79
C LEU A 96 -11.19 -8.11 -17.56
N HIS A 97 -10.73 -7.76 -16.36
CA HIS A 97 -11.20 -8.40 -15.13
C HIS A 97 -12.60 -7.94 -14.76
N PHE A 98 -12.91 -6.65 -14.96
CA PHE A 98 -14.24 -6.12 -14.74
C PHE A 98 -15.26 -6.80 -15.68
N GLU A 99 -14.97 -6.90 -16.97
CA GLU A 99 -15.81 -7.61 -17.94
C GLU A 99 -16.03 -9.07 -17.52
N LYS A 100 -14.95 -9.77 -17.20
CA LYS A 100 -14.99 -11.19 -16.85
C LYS A 100 -15.76 -11.51 -15.58
N TYR A 101 -15.60 -10.70 -14.54
CA TYR A 101 -16.09 -11.05 -13.20
C TYR A 101 -17.23 -10.18 -12.68
N VAL A 102 -17.42 -8.98 -13.22
CA VAL A 102 -18.37 -8.00 -12.65
C VAL A 102 -19.47 -7.66 -13.63
N LEU A 103 -19.16 -7.43 -14.91
CA LEU A 103 -20.14 -6.92 -15.86
C LEU A 103 -21.39 -7.78 -15.93
N GLY A 104 -21.26 -9.11 -16.01
CA GLY A 104 -22.39 -10.03 -16.02
C GLY A 104 -23.21 -10.04 -14.72
N GLU A 105 -22.59 -9.70 -13.60
CA GLU A 105 -23.28 -9.66 -12.30
C GLU A 105 -24.23 -8.46 -12.16
N LEU A 106 -23.92 -7.35 -12.87
CA LEU A 106 -24.75 -6.13 -12.83
C LEU A 106 -26.16 -6.34 -13.38
N PHE A 107 -26.37 -7.37 -14.21
CA PHE A 107 -27.67 -7.70 -14.84
C PHE A 107 -28.42 -8.80 -14.10
N LYS A 108 -27.89 -9.31 -13.00
CA LYS A 108 -28.59 -10.32 -12.18
C LYS A 108 -29.46 -9.66 -11.12
N GLU A 109 -30.63 -10.23 -10.88
CA GLU A 109 -31.52 -9.79 -9.79
C GLU A 109 -30.86 -9.95 -8.41
N LYS A 110 -29.99 -10.96 -8.25
CA LYS A 110 -29.23 -11.22 -7.02
C LYS A 110 -27.81 -11.62 -7.40
N SER A 111 -26.86 -10.97 -6.77
CA SER A 111 -25.42 -11.26 -6.94
C SER A 111 -24.71 -11.15 -5.60
N ASP A 112 -24.06 -12.24 -5.19
CA ASP A 112 -23.23 -12.25 -3.99
C ASP A 112 -21.95 -11.40 -4.16
N ILE A 113 -21.48 -11.24 -5.40
CA ILE A 113 -20.35 -10.37 -5.72
C ILE A 113 -20.73 -8.91 -5.47
N LEU A 114 -21.85 -8.47 -6.04
CA LEU A 114 -22.33 -7.10 -5.85
C LEU A 114 -22.70 -6.84 -4.39
N LYS A 115 -23.37 -7.78 -3.74
CA LYS A 115 -23.72 -7.66 -2.32
C LYS A 115 -22.49 -7.41 -1.45
N ARG A 116 -21.40 -8.17 -1.67
CA ARG A 116 -20.14 -7.99 -0.92
C ARG A 116 -19.40 -6.71 -1.31
N ALA A 117 -19.57 -6.22 -2.53
CA ALA A 117 -18.95 -4.99 -3.01
C ALA A 117 -19.75 -3.72 -2.65
N THR A 118 -21.01 -3.87 -2.24
CA THR A 118 -21.87 -2.73 -1.90
C THR A 118 -21.49 -2.20 -0.53
N ILE A 119 -20.93 -1.00 -0.50
CA ILE A 119 -20.50 -0.32 0.72
C ILE A 119 -21.71 0.25 1.46
N CYS A 120 -22.59 0.90 0.73
CA CYS A 120 -23.72 1.61 1.29
C CYS A 120 -25.02 1.27 0.55
N GLU A 121 -26.10 1.07 1.28
CA GLU A 121 -27.45 0.85 0.76
C GLU A 121 -28.45 1.66 1.57
N ASN A 122 -29.34 2.39 0.87
CA ASN A 122 -30.34 3.25 1.51
C ASN A 122 -29.77 4.23 2.57
N GLY A 123 -28.57 4.78 2.29
CA GLY A 123 -27.92 5.74 3.17
C GLY A 123 -27.26 5.12 4.42
N LYS A 124 -27.13 3.80 4.48
CA LYS A 124 -26.47 3.10 5.60
C LYS A 124 -25.39 2.17 5.08
N LEU A 125 -24.33 1.99 5.90
CA LEU A 125 -23.30 0.99 5.61
C LEU A 125 -23.92 -0.41 5.61
N THR A 126 -23.47 -1.25 4.68
CA THR A 126 -23.80 -2.67 4.70
C THR A 126 -22.99 -3.41 5.76
N SER A 127 -23.41 -4.60 6.16
CA SER A 127 -22.74 -5.40 7.19
C SER A 127 -21.28 -5.72 6.88
N TYR A 128 -20.89 -5.74 5.62
CA TYR A 128 -19.49 -5.96 5.20
C TYR A 128 -18.60 -4.75 5.46
N TYR A 129 -19.19 -3.56 5.65
CA TYR A 129 -18.47 -2.29 5.76
C TYR A 129 -18.75 -1.54 7.06
N GLU A 130 -19.32 -2.19 8.07
CA GLU A 130 -19.55 -1.59 9.39
C GLU A 130 -18.28 -1.05 10.04
N TYR A 131 -17.11 -1.59 9.68
CA TYR A 131 -15.81 -1.10 10.16
C TYR A 131 -15.48 0.33 9.69
N LEU A 132 -16.21 0.86 8.71
CA LEU A 132 -16.08 2.25 8.25
C LEU A 132 -16.99 3.23 9.01
N ALA A 133 -17.67 2.80 10.08
CA ALA A 133 -18.63 3.64 10.79
C ALA A 133 -18.03 4.95 11.31
N ASP A 134 -16.82 4.89 11.88
CA ASP A 134 -16.11 6.08 12.38
C ASP A 134 -15.71 7.08 11.28
N TYR A 135 -15.70 6.63 10.03
CA TYR A 135 -15.43 7.47 8.87
C TYR A 135 -16.71 8.00 8.21
N ALA A 136 -17.79 7.24 8.28
CA ALA A 136 -19.04 7.52 7.57
C ALA A 136 -20.01 8.40 8.37
N TYR A 137 -19.88 8.43 9.69
CA TYR A 137 -20.74 9.15 10.65
C TYR A 137 -19.91 9.95 11.64
#